data_99882e26171c59b0ae5c89fd197ee993
#
_entry.id   99882e26171c59b0ae5c89fd197ee993
#
_cell.length_a   1.000
_cell.length_b   1.000
_cell.length_c   1.000
_cell.angle_alpha   90.00
_cell.angle_beta   90.00
_cell.angle_gamma   90.00
#
_symmetry.space_group_name_H-M   'P 1'
#
loop_
_entity.id
_entity.type
_entity.pdbx_description
1 polymer ?
#
loop_
_entity_poly.entity_id
_entity_poly.type
_entity_poly.pdbx_seq_one_letter_code
_entity_poly.pdbx_strand_id
1 'polypeptide(L)'
;MDIEFHYYMTYIIARRAGFSPNDSSVIAYSSQYTDDNTEHLYISQDTPDAYESYISQTVNILKPQKELMRIYPVFHFLPGSLTEIAGDSARRADGKLHLMNTIPNSLSAQQVLAEALGLHDLYRIGIAT
;
A
#
# COMPACT_ATOMS: atom_id res chain seq x y z
N MET A 1 -9.30 -5.65 -9.01
CA MET A 1 -8.18 -5.03 -9.70
C MET A 1 -7.30 -6.10 -10.32
N ASP A 2 -6.29 -5.72 -11.08
CA ASP A 2 -5.59 -6.61 -12.02
C ASP A 2 -4.57 -7.50 -11.31
N ILE A 3 -4.87 -8.79 -11.16
CA ILE A 3 -3.98 -9.80 -10.56
C ILE A 3 -2.63 -9.88 -11.29
N GLU A 4 -2.61 -9.55 -12.59
CA GLU A 4 -1.39 -9.58 -13.40
C GLU A 4 -0.38 -8.57 -12.87
N PHE A 5 -0.85 -7.38 -12.48
CA PHE A 5 0.02 -6.35 -11.93
C PHE A 5 0.35 -6.59 -10.46
N HIS A 6 -0.66 -6.81 -9.61
CA HIS A 6 -0.46 -6.90 -8.16
C HIS A 6 0.25 -8.18 -7.73
N TYR A 7 -0.01 -9.31 -8.39
CA TYR A 7 0.64 -10.56 -8.04
C TYR A 7 1.84 -10.87 -8.94
N TYR A 8 1.63 -11.05 -10.24
CA TYR A 8 2.69 -11.57 -11.10
C TYR A 8 3.82 -10.57 -11.32
N MET A 9 3.53 -9.31 -11.58
CA MET A 9 4.58 -8.29 -11.73
C MET A 9 5.33 -8.05 -10.43
N THR A 10 4.62 -7.99 -9.30
CA THR A 10 5.25 -7.85 -7.98
C THR A 10 6.17 -9.02 -7.68
N TYR A 11 5.76 -10.26 -7.98
CA TYR A 11 6.62 -11.44 -7.85
C TYR A 11 7.92 -11.30 -8.68
N ILE A 12 7.80 -10.93 -9.95
CA ILE A 12 8.96 -10.77 -10.84
C ILE A 12 9.89 -9.67 -10.33
N ILE A 13 9.35 -8.55 -9.88
CA ILE A 13 10.12 -7.43 -9.31
C ILE A 13 10.87 -7.90 -8.05
N ALA A 14 10.20 -8.58 -7.13
CA ALA A 14 10.80 -9.12 -5.91
C ALA A 14 11.93 -10.12 -6.24
N ARG A 15 11.70 -11.03 -7.20
CA ARG A 15 12.73 -11.96 -7.66
C ARG A 15 13.94 -11.25 -8.24
N ARG A 16 13.74 -10.20 -9.02
CA ARG A 16 14.82 -9.37 -9.58
C ARG A 16 15.57 -8.56 -8.53
N ALA A 17 14.87 -8.16 -7.47
CA ALA A 17 15.47 -7.48 -6.31
C ALA A 17 16.30 -8.44 -5.43
N GLY A 18 16.28 -9.75 -5.69
CA GLY A 18 17.12 -10.74 -5.00
C GLY A 18 16.41 -11.49 -3.87
N PHE A 19 15.11 -11.28 -3.67
CA PHE A 19 14.36 -12.05 -2.68
C PHE A 19 14.25 -13.53 -3.07
N SER A 20 14.16 -14.41 -2.07
CA SER A 20 13.94 -15.83 -2.29
C SER A 20 12.59 -16.08 -3.02
N PRO A 21 12.39 -17.26 -3.65
CA PRO A 21 11.09 -17.58 -4.24
C PRO A 21 9.94 -17.51 -3.23
N ASN A 22 10.16 -17.97 -2.00
CA ASN A 22 9.16 -17.95 -0.94
C ASN A 22 8.81 -16.52 -0.53
N ASP A 23 9.82 -15.68 -0.25
CA ASP A 23 9.60 -14.28 0.13
C ASP A 23 8.93 -13.51 -1.00
N SER A 24 9.34 -13.75 -2.25
CA SER A 24 8.72 -13.12 -3.42
C SER A 24 7.24 -13.51 -3.56
N SER A 25 6.89 -14.76 -3.24
CA SER A 25 5.49 -15.20 -3.22
C SER A 25 4.70 -14.51 -2.11
N VAL A 26 5.27 -14.38 -0.91
CA VAL A 26 4.63 -13.67 0.20
C VAL A 26 4.41 -12.19 -0.14
N ILE A 27 5.42 -11.52 -0.70
CA ILE A 27 5.33 -10.11 -1.11
C ILE A 27 4.24 -9.94 -2.18
N ALA A 28 4.23 -10.80 -3.19
CA ALA A 28 3.25 -10.76 -4.27
C ALA A 28 1.83 -11.02 -3.77
N TYR A 29 1.67 -12.03 -2.90
CA TYR A 29 0.38 -12.33 -2.29
C TYR A 29 -0.13 -11.16 -1.42
N SER A 30 0.74 -10.57 -0.62
CA SER A 30 0.39 -9.43 0.23
C SER A 30 -0.05 -8.22 -0.60
N SER A 31 0.62 -7.97 -1.73
CA SER A 31 0.24 -6.91 -2.66
C SER A 31 -1.15 -7.15 -3.26
N GLN A 32 -1.44 -8.37 -3.69
CA GLN A 32 -2.77 -8.73 -4.19
C GLN A 32 -3.83 -8.70 -3.08
N TYR A 33 -3.48 -9.18 -1.89
CA TYR A 33 -4.40 -9.21 -0.76
C TYR A 33 -4.87 -7.82 -0.34
N THR A 34 -4.05 -6.79 -0.52
CA THR A 34 -4.46 -5.39 -0.28
C THR A 34 -5.68 -5.00 -1.11
N ASP A 35 -5.80 -5.53 -2.33
CA ASP A 35 -6.96 -5.32 -3.20
C ASP A 35 -8.15 -6.23 -2.89
N ASP A 36 -7.89 -7.39 -2.32
CA ASP A 36 -8.90 -8.43 -2.09
C ASP A 36 -9.45 -8.43 -0.66
N ASN A 37 -8.80 -7.73 0.27
CA ASN A 37 -9.16 -7.74 1.68
C ASN A 37 -10.39 -6.88 1.96
N THR A 38 -11.53 -7.52 1.92
CA THR A 38 -12.86 -6.94 2.13
C THR A 38 -13.47 -7.30 3.48
N GLU A 39 -12.77 -8.09 4.30
CA GLU A 39 -13.27 -8.60 5.57
C GLU A 39 -12.41 -8.13 6.73
N HIS A 40 -13.08 -7.78 7.82
CA HIS A 40 -12.45 -7.45 9.08
C HIS A 40 -12.39 -8.72 9.94
N LEU A 41 -11.19 -9.19 10.23
CA LEU A 41 -10.97 -10.44 10.94
C LEU A 41 -10.21 -10.19 12.24
N TYR A 42 -10.64 -10.86 13.30
CA TYR A 42 -9.89 -10.98 14.55
C TYR A 42 -9.26 -12.36 14.61
N ILE A 43 -7.95 -12.41 14.69
CA ILE A 43 -7.17 -13.66 14.73
C ILE A 43 -6.62 -13.84 16.14
N SER A 44 -6.77 -15.05 16.68
CA SER A 44 -6.23 -15.43 18.01
C SER A 44 -6.67 -14.49 19.13
N GLN A 45 -7.93 -14.05 19.13
CA GLN A 45 -8.51 -13.27 20.22
C GLN A 45 -8.15 -13.88 21.58
N ASP A 46 -7.85 -13.04 22.55
CA ASP A 46 -7.48 -13.43 23.92
C ASP A 46 -6.12 -14.14 24.07
N THR A 47 -5.26 -14.07 23.08
CA THR A 47 -3.88 -14.58 23.15
C THR A 47 -2.84 -13.46 22.97
N PRO A 48 -1.57 -13.66 23.40
CA PRO A 48 -0.49 -12.71 23.14
C PRO A 48 -0.24 -12.44 21.64
N ASP A 49 -0.65 -13.37 20.79
CA ASP A 49 -0.50 -13.29 19.33
C ASP A 49 -1.77 -12.74 18.65
N ALA A 50 -2.63 -12.06 19.41
CA ALA A 50 -3.85 -11.48 18.86
C ALA A 50 -3.52 -10.45 17.78
N TYR A 51 -4.17 -10.58 16.64
CA TYR A 51 -4.02 -9.70 15.50
C TYR A 51 -5.38 -9.31 14.94
N GLU A 52 -5.54 -8.04 14.63
CA GLU A 52 -6.72 -7.49 14.00
C GLU A 52 -6.39 -7.12 12.54
N SER A 53 -7.04 -7.81 11.59
CA SER A 53 -6.91 -7.51 10.17
C SER A 53 -7.95 -6.48 9.76
N TYR A 54 -7.50 -5.31 9.32
CA TYR A 54 -8.38 -4.26 8.83
C TYR A 54 -8.66 -4.41 7.33
N ILE A 55 -9.86 -4.00 6.95
CA ILE A 55 -10.26 -3.90 5.55
C ILE A 55 -9.33 -2.92 4.82
N SER A 56 -8.76 -3.34 3.70
CA SER A 56 -7.98 -2.46 2.82
C SER A 56 -8.71 -2.14 1.51
N GLN A 57 -9.76 -2.90 1.18
CA GLN A 57 -10.59 -2.70 -0.01
C GLN A 57 -12.05 -2.49 0.36
N THR A 58 -12.69 -1.48 -0.21
CA THR A 58 -14.12 -1.22 -0.06
C THR A 58 -14.87 -1.76 -1.28
N VAL A 59 -15.64 -2.81 -1.08
CA VAL A 59 -16.35 -3.54 -2.16
C VAL A 59 -17.46 -2.71 -2.81
N ASN A 60 -17.99 -1.71 -2.12
CA ASN A 60 -19.21 -1.06 -2.56
C ASN A 60 -19.00 0.41 -2.94
N ILE A 61 -18.39 0.63 -4.09
CA ILE A 61 -18.22 1.97 -4.68
C ILE A 61 -19.57 2.64 -4.96
N LEU A 62 -20.64 1.86 -5.17
CA LEU A 62 -21.98 2.36 -5.48
C LEU A 62 -22.78 2.76 -4.23
N LYS A 63 -22.42 2.24 -3.07
CA LYS A 63 -22.99 2.61 -1.77
C LYS A 63 -21.88 2.80 -0.74
N PRO A 64 -21.09 3.86 -0.86
CA PRO A 64 -19.97 4.09 0.04
C PRO A 64 -20.48 4.30 1.47
N GLN A 65 -20.01 3.49 2.40
CA GLN A 65 -20.21 3.73 3.82
C GLN A 65 -19.24 4.82 4.26
N LYS A 66 -19.73 5.81 4.98
CA LYS A 66 -18.97 7.00 5.38
C LYS A 66 -17.68 6.65 6.15
N GLU A 67 -17.74 5.64 6.97
CA GLU A 67 -16.61 5.11 7.76
C GLU A 67 -15.53 4.47 6.86
N LEU A 68 -15.94 3.85 5.77
CA LEU A 68 -15.04 3.11 4.87
C LEU A 68 -14.46 3.98 3.76
N MET A 69 -14.97 5.20 3.56
CA MET A 69 -14.51 6.09 2.48
C MET A 69 -13.04 6.50 2.60
N ARG A 70 -12.44 6.41 3.79
CA ARG A 70 -11.03 6.75 4.03
C ARG A 70 -10.09 5.57 3.90
N ILE A 71 -10.59 4.34 4.02
CA ILE A 71 -9.76 3.13 4.03
C ILE A 71 -9.12 2.92 2.67
N TYR A 72 -9.91 2.91 1.61
CA TYR A 72 -9.42 2.72 0.26
C TYR A 72 -8.29 3.71 -0.12
N PRO A 73 -8.45 5.04 0.07
CA PRO A 73 -7.39 5.98 -0.23
C PRO A 73 -6.09 5.76 0.55
N VAL A 74 -6.18 5.37 1.81
CA VAL A 74 -5.00 5.17 2.66
C VAL A 74 -4.13 4.01 2.15
N PHE A 75 -4.74 2.94 1.66
CA PHE A 75 -4.01 1.77 1.19
C PHE A 75 -3.59 1.82 -0.28
N HIS A 76 -4.30 2.61 -1.11
CA HIS A 76 -4.10 2.59 -2.56
C HIS A 76 -3.46 3.86 -3.12
N PHE A 77 -3.36 4.93 -2.33
CA PHE A 77 -2.81 6.20 -2.80
C PHE A 77 -1.79 6.76 -1.83
N LEU A 78 -0.69 7.23 -2.37
CA LEU A 78 0.30 8.00 -1.63
C LEU A 78 0.24 9.45 -2.11
N PRO A 79 -0.52 10.32 -1.43
CA PRO A 79 -0.67 11.71 -1.85
C PRO A 79 0.62 12.48 -1.66
N GLY A 80 0.81 13.52 -2.46
CA GLY A 80 1.83 14.52 -2.20
C GLY A 80 1.56 15.31 -0.92
N SER A 81 2.54 16.05 -0.45
CA SER A 81 2.36 17.03 0.62
C SER A 81 1.37 18.13 0.20
N LEU A 82 0.78 18.82 1.17
CA LEU A 82 -0.15 19.92 0.86
C LEU A 82 0.50 21.01 -0.02
N THR A 83 1.78 21.26 0.16
CA THR A 83 2.55 22.23 -0.64
C THR A 83 2.76 21.76 -2.07
N GLU A 84 3.08 20.50 -2.26
CA GLU A 84 3.22 19.88 -3.59
C GLU A 84 1.88 19.85 -4.33
N ILE A 85 0.80 19.45 -3.63
CA ILE A 85 -0.55 19.46 -4.20
C ILE A 85 -0.99 20.87 -4.59
N ALA A 86 -0.65 21.89 -3.79
CA ALA A 86 -0.98 23.28 -4.10
C ALA A 86 -0.22 23.82 -5.33
N GLY A 87 1.01 23.33 -5.55
CA GLY A 87 1.85 23.68 -6.69
C GLY A 87 1.56 22.88 -7.97
N ASP A 88 0.86 21.76 -7.84
CA ASP A 88 0.57 20.88 -8.98
C ASP A 88 -0.55 21.42 -9.85
N SER A 89 -0.37 21.25 -11.16
CA SER A 89 -1.41 21.54 -12.17
C SER A 89 -2.48 20.45 -12.25
N ALA A 90 -2.28 19.31 -11.59
CA ALA A 90 -3.21 18.18 -11.55
C ALA A 90 -4.46 18.50 -10.71
N ARG A 91 -5.26 19.43 -11.20
CA ARG A 91 -6.53 19.82 -10.59
C ARG A 91 -7.68 19.04 -11.21
N ARG A 92 -8.73 18.85 -10.42
CA ARG A 92 -10.01 18.38 -10.97
C ARG A 92 -10.52 19.34 -12.03
N ALA A 93 -11.39 18.84 -12.89
CA ALA A 93 -12.03 19.66 -13.92
C ALA A 93 -12.78 20.89 -13.37
N ASP A 94 -13.21 20.83 -12.09
CA ASP A 94 -13.82 21.93 -11.36
C ASP A 94 -12.80 22.95 -10.77
N GLY A 95 -11.52 22.78 -11.05
CA GLY A 95 -10.44 23.64 -10.55
C GLY A 95 -10.03 23.41 -9.09
N LYS A 96 -10.65 22.43 -8.40
CA LYS A 96 -10.35 22.16 -7.00
C LYS A 96 -9.21 21.14 -6.88
N LEU A 97 -8.40 21.33 -5.83
CA LEU A 97 -7.40 20.35 -5.42
C LEU A 97 -8.08 19.09 -4.89
N HIS A 98 -7.52 17.94 -5.23
CA HIS A 98 -7.96 16.67 -4.69
C HIS A 98 -6.90 16.11 -3.74
N LEU A 99 -7.26 15.84 -2.50
CA LEU A 99 -6.33 15.33 -1.47
C LEU A 99 -5.72 13.96 -1.81
N MET A 100 -6.33 13.24 -2.76
CA MET A 100 -5.84 11.94 -3.23
C MET A 100 -5.01 12.05 -4.52
N ASN A 101 -4.61 13.24 -4.94
CA ASN A 101 -3.69 13.39 -6.06
C ASN A 101 -2.34 12.77 -5.68
N THR A 102 -1.99 11.72 -6.39
CA THR A 102 -0.65 11.14 -6.32
C THR A 102 0.28 11.94 -7.20
N ILE A 103 1.34 12.45 -6.60
CA ILE A 103 2.36 13.23 -7.32
C ILE A 103 3.58 12.35 -7.51
N PRO A 104 4.00 12.08 -8.75
CA PRO A 104 5.21 11.30 -9.01
C PRO A 104 6.41 11.90 -8.30
N ASN A 105 7.17 11.05 -7.62
CA ASN A 105 8.37 11.43 -6.87
C ASN A 105 8.13 12.50 -5.80
N SER A 106 6.94 12.53 -5.20
CA SER A 106 6.62 13.43 -4.09
C SER A 106 7.55 13.22 -2.88
N LEU A 107 7.62 14.21 -1.99
CA LEU A 107 8.35 14.06 -0.72
C LEU A 107 7.86 12.85 0.08
N SER A 108 6.56 12.62 0.12
CA SER A 108 5.97 11.43 0.77
C SER A 108 6.46 10.13 0.13
N ALA A 109 6.52 10.06 -1.20
CA ALA A 109 7.02 8.89 -1.92
C ALA A 109 8.52 8.66 -1.65
N GLN A 110 9.31 9.73 -1.64
CA GLN A 110 10.74 9.66 -1.32
C GLN A 110 10.98 9.18 0.11
N GLN A 111 10.19 9.66 1.08
CA GLN A 111 10.28 9.23 2.47
C GLN A 111 9.97 7.74 2.62
N VAL A 112 8.85 7.28 2.05
CA VAL A 112 8.49 5.85 2.09
C VAL A 112 9.57 4.99 1.44
N LEU A 113 10.13 5.43 0.31
CA LEU A 113 11.22 4.71 -0.35
C LEU A 113 12.49 4.67 0.50
N ALA A 114 12.86 5.78 1.13
CA ALA A 114 14.03 5.86 2.01
C ALA A 114 13.89 4.95 3.24
N GLU A 115 12.71 4.94 3.87
CA GLU A 115 12.40 4.03 4.98
C GLU A 115 12.46 2.57 4.55
N ALA A 116 11.87 2.23 3.40
CA ALA A 116 11.91 0.87 2.88
C ALA A 116 13.34 0.40 2.57
N LEU A 117 14.20 1.26 2.04
CA LEU A 117 15.62 0.97 1.81
C LEU A 117 16.38 0.78 3.13
N GLY A 118 16.11 1.61 4.13
CA GLY A 118 16.71 1.48 5.47
C GLY A 118 16.30 0.16 6.15
N LEU A 119 15.04 -0.23 6.07
CA LEU A 119 14.57 -1.51 6.58
C LEU A 119 15.19 -2.70 5.84
N HIS A 120 15.37 -2.60 4.53
CA HIS A 120 16.03 -3.65 3.75
C HIS A 120 17.49 -3.86 4.19
N ASP A 121 18.22 -2.82 4.45
CA ASP A 121 19.60 -2.91 4.93
C ASP A 121 19.68 -3.52 6.34
N LEU A 122 18.78 -3.13 7.25
CA LEU A 122 18.66 -3.75 8.57
C LEU A 122 18.32 -5.24 8.49
N TYR A 123 17.44 -5.63 7.59
CA TYR A 123 17.09 -7.03 7.37
C TYR A 123 18.29 -7.83 6.84
N ARG A 124 19.05 -7.29 5.92
CA ARG A 124 20.29 -7.94 5.41
C ARG A 124 21.34 -8.13 6.51
N ILE A 125 21.51 -7.13 7.37
CA ILE A 125 22.44 -7.21 8.51
C ILE A 125 21.98 -8.27 9.52
N GLY A 126 20.67 -8.38 9.78
CA GLY A 126 20.10 -9.36 10.71
C GLY A 126 20.16 -10.82 10.21
N ILE A 127 20.27 -11.03 8.91
CA ILE A 127 20.46 -12.37 8.30
C ILE A 127 21.94 -12.80 8.28
N ALA A 128 22.84 -11.84 8.35
CA ALA A 128 24.29 -12.08 8.31
C ALA A 128 24.89 -12.40 9.70
N THR A 129 24.11 -12.35 10.77
CA THR A 129 24.46 -12.74 12.15
C THR A 129 23.80 -14.05 12.54
#